data_2a3f6847acdfe146394e0b33091ba35d
#
_entry.id   2a3f6847acdfe146394e0b33091ba35d
#
_cell.length_a   1.000
_cell.length_b   1.000
_cell.length_c   1.000
_cell.angle_alpha   90.00
_cell.angle_beta   90.00
_cell.angle_gamma   90.00
#
_symmetry.space_group_name_H-M   'P 1'
#
loop_
_entity.id
_entity.type
_entity.pdbx_description
1 polymer ?
#
loop_
_entity_poly.entity_id
_entity_poly.type
_entity_poly.pdbx_seq_one_letter_code
_entity_poly.pdbx_strand_id
1 'polypeptide(L)'
;MAIGEQQVIVIGAGVSGLTSAICLAEAGWPVRVWAAALPQQTTSAGAGAVWGPRPKEPVAKVRGWIEQSLHVFRDLAKDPATGVRMTPALSVGDRIETGAMPPGLELIPDVRPADPADVPGGFRAGFHATLPMIDMPQYLDCLTQRLAATGCEIETRPLRSLAEAAEAAPIVINCAGLGARELAGDATVWPRFGQHVVLTNPGLEQLFIERTGGSEWICYFAHPQRVVCGGISIPGRWDTTPEPEITERILQRCRRIQPRLAEAAVIETITGLRPDRPSVRVEAEPIGRALCIHNYGHGGDGVTLSWGCAREVVNLVGGG
;
A
#
# COMPACT_ATOMS: atom_id res chain seq x y z
N MET A 1 28.59 -12.96 14.35
CA MET A 1 27.82 -12.71 15.59
C MET A 1 26.51 -13.47 15.44
N ALA A 2 25.98 -14.05 16.49
CA ALA A 2 24.74 -14.84 16.40
C ALA A 2 23.54 -13.97 16.04
N ILE A 3 22.62 -14.50 15.23
CA ILE A 3 21.29 -13.93 15.00
C ILE A 3 20.64 -13.75 16.38
N GLY A 4 20.14 -12.55 16.69
CA GLY A 4 19.46 -12.26 17.95
C GLY A 4 20.22 -11.39 18.96
N GLU A 5 21.50 -11.06 18.71
CA GLU A 5 22.27 -10.16 19.59
C GLU A 5 22.27 -8.69 19.13
N GLN A 6 21.94 -8.44 17.88
CA GLN A 6 22.01 -7.08 17.32
C GLN A 6 20.62 -6.42 17.28
N GLN A 7 20.51 -5.29 17.97
CA GLN A 7 19.31 -4.44 17.94
C GLN A 7 19.04 -3.92 16.54
N VAL A 8 17.78 -3.99 16.09
CA VAL A 8 17.29 -3.40 14.85
C VAL A 8 16.36 -2.26 15.16
N ILE A 9 16.55 -1.11 14.52
CA ILE A 9 15.60 0.01 14.55
C ILE A 9 14.92 0.12 13.19
N VAL A 10 13.59 0.01 13.19
CA VAL A 10 12.76 0.28 12.01
C VAL A 10 12.20 1.69 12.09
N ILE A 11 12.43 2.49 11.05
CA ILE A 11 11.96 3.88 10.96
C ILE A 11 10.67 3.93 10.15
N GLY A 12 9.58 4.38 10.80
CA GLY A 12 8.26 4.52 10.20
C GLY A 12 7.28 3.40 10.58
N ALA A 13 6.03 3.79 10.88
CA ALA A 13 4.94 2.91 11.28
C ALA A 13 3.82 2.78 10.23
N GLY A 14 4.11 3.11 8.97
CA GLY A 14 3.24 2.76 7.84
C GLY A 14 3.34 1.26 7.50
N VAL A 15 2.58 0.82 6.49
CA VAL A 15 2.53 -0.61 6.10
C VAL A 15 3.90 -1.22 5.86
N SER A 16 4.83 -0.51 5.19
CA SER A 16 6.18 -1.03 4.92
C SER A 16 7.01 -1.20 6.20
N GLY A 17 6.89 -0.27 7.16
CA GLY A 17 7.58 -0.35 8.44
C GLY A 17 7.03 -1.46 9.32
N LEU A 18 5.72 -1.55 9.46
CA LEU A 18 5.07 -2.59 10.26
C LEU A 18 5.36 -4.00 9.73
N THR A 19 5.22 -4.22 8.41
CA THR A 19 5.51 -5.55 7.83
C THR A 19 6.99 -5.91 7.95
N SER A 20 7.92 -4.94 7.77
CA SER A 20 9.35 -5.18 7.98
C SER A 20 9.67 -5.52 9.43
N ALA A 21 9.11 -4.77 10.38
CA ALA A 21 9.31 -5.01 11.81
C ALA A 21 8.77 -6.39 12.23
N ILE A 22 7.59 -6.78 11.76
CA ILE A 22 7.00 -8.09 12.02
C ILE A 22 7.89 -9.19 11.45
N CYS A 23 8.29 -9.13 10.18
CA CYS A 23 9.12 -10.15 9.55
C CYS A 23 10.47 -10.31 10.27
N LEU A 24 11.10 -9.21 10.70
CA LEU A 24 12.35 -9.24 11.46
C LEU A 24 12.16 -9.84 12.86
N ALA A 25 11.14 -9.41 13.59
CA ALA A 25 10.86 -9.92 14.93
C ALA A 25 10.51 -11.42 14.91
N GLU A 26 9.70 -11.87 13.94
CA GLU A 26 9.38 -13.28 13.74
C GLU A 26 10.59 -14.11 13.28
N ALA A 27 11.58 -13.48 12.65
CA ALA A 27 12.88 -14.10 12.35
C ALA A 27 13.86 -14.10 13.54
N GLY A 28 13.44 -13.61 14.72
CA GLY A 28 14.22 -13.63 15.96
C GLY A 28 15.12 -12.41 16.19
N TRP A 29 14.97 -11.32 15.41
CA TRP A 29 15.71 -10.08 15.65
C TRP A 29 15.04 -9.24 16.74
N PRO A 30 15.80 -8.63 17.66
CA PRO A 30 15.26 -7.67 18.62
C PRO A 30 14.97 -6.35 17.91
N VAL A 31 13.67 -6.04 17.71
CA VAL A 31 13.20 -4.90 16.92
C VAL A 31 12.63 -3.82 17.80
N ARG A 32 12.90 -2.56 17.46
CA ARG A 32 12.19 -1.36 17.93
C ARG A 32 11.71 -0.57 16.72
N VAL A 33 10.52 0.03 16.84
CA VAL A 33 9.99 0.89 15.78
C VAL A 33 9.98 2.33 16.26
N TRP A 34 10.66 3.23 15.52
CA TRP A 34 10.62 4.66 15.73
C TRP A 34 9.85 5.34 14.60
N ALA A 35 8.85 6.13 14.95
CA ALA A 35 7.98 6.73 13.95
C ALA A 35 7.64 8.18 14.30
N ALA A 36 7.52 9.03 13.28
CA ALA A 36 7.06 10.41 13.46
C ALA A 36 5.55 10.50 13.77
N ALA A 37 4.79 9.45 13.39
CA ALA A 37 3.34 9.38 13.57
C ALA A 37 2.91 7.93 13.84
N LEU A 38 1.80 7.75 14.55
CA LEU A 38 1.20 6.44 14.81
C LEU A 38 0.66 5.82 13.50
N PRO A 39 0.48 4.50 13.42
CA PRO A 39 0.04 3.80 12.20
C PRO A 39 -1.19 4.42 11.53
N GLN A 40 -2.20 4.76 12.31
CA GLN A 40 -3.45 5.35 11.83
C GLN A 40 -3.32 6.80 11.30
N GLN A 41 -2.19 7.44 11.54
CA GLN A 41 -1.87 8.80 11.08
C GLN A 41 -0.95 8.80 9.84
N THR A 42 -0.56 7.62 9.36
CA THR A 42 0.32 7.49 8.19
C THR A 42 -0.47 7.54 6.89
N THR A 43 0.23 7.80 5.77
CA THR A 43 -0.37 7.71 4.42
C THR A 43 -1.01 6.33 4.15
N SER A 44 -0.53 5.29 4.81
CA SER A 44 -1.09 3.93 4.66
C SER A 44 -2.53 3.83 5.14
N ALA A 45 -2.93 4.56 6.20
CA ALA A 45 -4.28 4.51 6.73
C ALA A 45 -5.33 5.05 5.74
N GLY A 46 -4.96 6.07 4.95
CA GLY A 46 -5.86 6.66 3.94
C GLY A 46 -5.88 5.92 2.60
N ALA A 47 -5.19 4.81 2.45
CA ALA A 47 -5.18 4.09 1.19
C ALA A 47 -6.50 3.32 0.98
N GLY A 48 -7.13 3.48 -0.19
CA GLY A 48 -8.19 2.58 -0.66
C GLY A 48 -7.54 1.32 -1.21
N ALA A 49 -7.13 0.41 -0.33
CA ALA A 49 -6.16 -0.60 -0.67
C ALA A 49 -6.77 -1.87 -1.29
N VAL A 50 -6.26 -2.19 -2.46
CA VAL A 50 -6.44 -3.48 -3.10
C VAL A 50 -5.06 -3.97 -3.55
N TRP A 51 -4.80 -5.26 -3.40
CA TRP A 51 -3.65 -5.85 -4.06
C TRP A 51 -3.90 -5.84 -5.57
N GLY A 52 -2.98 -5.24 -6.30
CA GLY A 52 -3.12 -5.15 -7.75
C GLY A 52 -1.76 -4.89 -8.39
N PRO A 53 -1.28 -5.84 -9.22
CA PRO A 53 0.02 -5.71 -9.84
C PRO A 53 0.03 -4.54 -10.83
N ARG A 54 1.12 -3.78 -10.78
CA ARG A 54 1.45 -2.74 -11.75
C ARG A 54 2.92 -2.83 -12.11
N PRO A 55 3.30 -2.58 -13.37
CA PRO A 55 4.71 -2.50 -13.76
C PRO A 55 5.42 -1.43 -12.93
N LYS A 56 6.52 -1.79 -12.29
CA LYS A 56 7.37 -0.90 -11.51
C LYS A 56 8.82 -1.40 -11.51
N GLU A 57 9.75 -0.47 -11.41
CA GLU A 57 11.16 -0.83 -11.27
C GLU A 57 11.53 -1.10 -9.80
N PRO A 58 12.46 -2.00 -9.55
CA PRO A 58 13.15 -2.88 -10.51
C PRO A 58 12.29 -4.11 -10.90
N VAL A 59 11.94 -4.24 -12.19
CA VAL A 59 11.00 -5.26 -12.70
C VAL A 59 11.35 -6.68 -12.24
N ALA A 60 12.63 -7.03 -12.26
CA ALA A 60 13.10 -8.37 -11.89
C ALA A 60 12.76 -8.77 -10.44
N LYS A 61 12.78 -7.81 -9.49
CA LYS A 61 12.48 -8.05 -8.07
C LYS A 61 11.01 -7.85 -7.76
N VAL A 62 10.39 -6.83 -8.33
CA VAL A 62 9.01 -6.42 -8.04
C VAL A 62 8.02 -7.56 -8.28
N ARG A 63 8.22 -8.37 -9.33
CA ARG A 63 7.36 -9.54 -9.57
C ARG A 63 7.35 -10.51 -8.38
N GLY A 64 8.53 -10.85 -7.86
CA GLY A 64 8.66 -11.74 -6.70
C GLY A 64 8.04 -11.13 -5.43
N TRP A 65 8.20 -9.82 -5.22
CA TRP A 65 7.59 -9.14 -4.07
C TRP A 65 6.05 -9.11 -4.15
N ILE A 66 5.50 -8.88 -5.35
CA ILE A 66 4.05 -8.92 -5.60
C ILE A 66 3.49 -10.31 -5.28
N GLU A 67 4.14 -11.37 -5.78
CA GLU A 67 3.73 -12.76 -5.60
C GLU A 67 3.78 -13.18 -4.12
N GLN A 68 4.89 -12.88 -3.44
CA GLN A 68 5.02 -13.16 -2.00
C GLN A 68 3.96 -12.44 -1.17
N SER A 69 3.66 -11.18 -1.48
CA SER A 69 2.62 -10.42 -0.80
C SER A 69 1.23 -11.01 -1.06
N LEU A 70 0.94 -11.48 -2.28
CA LEU A 70 -0.32 -12.14 -2.61
C LEU A 70 -0.55 -13.38 -1.76
N HIS A 71 0.47 -14.22 -1.58
CA HIS A 71 0.38 -15.41 -0.73
C HIS A 71 -0.01 -15.03 0.70
N VAL A 72 0.66 -14.03 1.28
CA VAL A 72 0.34 -13.58 2.64
C VAL A 72 -1.08 -12.99 2.72
N PHE A 73 -1.50 -12.18 1.75
CA PHE A 73 -2.85 -11.63 1.76
C PHE A 73 -3.94 -12.70 1.62
N ARG A 74 -3.71 -13.77 0.86
CA ARG A 74 -4.62 -14.91 0.78
C ARG A 74 -4.74 -15.64 2.11
N ASP A 75 -3.65 -15.76 2.84
CA ASP A 75 -3.66 -16.38 4.18
C ASP A 75 -4.38 -15.48 5.19
N LEU A 76 -4.08 -14.19 5.20
CA LEU A 76 -4.74 -13.21 6.06
C LEU A 76 -6.26 -13.12 5.79
N ALA A 77 -6.69 -13.26 4.54
CA ALA A 77 -8.10 -13.22 4.16
C ALA A 77 -8.93 -14.39 4.72
N LYS A 78 -8.30 -15.42 5.31
CA LYS A 78 -8.99 -16.53 6.00
C LYS A 78 -9.58 -16.09 7.35
N ASP A 79 -9.03 -15.02 7.93
CA ASP A 79 -9.51 -14.42 9.18
C ASP A 79 -10.04 -13.00 8.92
N PRO A 80 -11.35 -12.75 9.04
CA PRO A 80 -11.95 -11.43 8.85
C PRO A 80 -11.43 -10.36 9.81
N ALA A 81 -10.87 -10.74 10.97
CA ALA A 81 -10.31 -9.80 11.93
C ALA A 81 -9.08 -9.07 11.40
N THR A 82 -8.42 -9.60 10.37
CA THR A 82 -7.24 -8.99 9.75
C THR A 82 -7.55 -7.75 8.91
N GLY A 83 -8.81 -7.52 8.55
CA GLY A 83 -9.20 -6.48 7.61
C GLY A 83 -8.91 -6.81 6.13
N VAL A 84 -8.43 -8.03 5.83
CA VAL A 84 -8.18 -8.52 4.48
C VAL A 84 -9.31 -9.42 4.02
N ARG A 85 -9.76 -9.26 2.77
CA ARG A 85 -10.81 -10.09 2.19
C ARG A 85 -10.56 -10.36 0.73
N MET A 86 -10.82 -11.58 0.26
CA MET A 86 -10.89 -11.90 -1.15
C MET A 86 -12.21 -11.38 -1.71
N THR A 87 -12.16 -10.40 -2.61
CA THR A 87 -13.32 -9.65 -3.10
C THR A 87 -13.44 -9.76 -4.62
N PRO A 88 -14.64 -10.07 -5.16
CA PRO A 88 -14.88 -10.00 -6.59
C PRO A 88 -14.56 -8.61 -7.14
N ALA A 89 -13.88 -8.57 -8.26
CA ALA A 89 -13.42 -7.35 -8.92
C ALA A 89 -13.84 -7.32 -10.38
N LEU A 90 -14.29 -6.17 -10.84
CA LEU A 90 -14.37 -5.84 -12.26
C LEU A 90 -13.32 -4.78 -12.58
N SER A 91 -12.39 -5.13 -13.44
CA SER A 91 -11.39 -4.21 -13.98
C SER A 91 -11.72 -3.88 -15.43
N VAL A 92 -11.74 -2.61 -15.78
CA VAL A 92 -12.04 -2.10 -17.14
C VAL A 92 -10.98 -1.08 -17.58
N GLY A 93 -11.03 -0.63 -18.82
CA GLY A 93 -10.24 0.51 -19.31
C GLY A 93 -9.40 0.20 -20.54
N ASP A 94 -8.84 1.25 -21.12
CA ASP A 94 -8.09 1.26 -22.36
C ASP A 94 -6.86 0.33 -22.39
N ARG A 95 -6.22 0.10 -21.24
CA ARG A 95 -5.12 -0.87 -21.12
C ARG A 95 -5.54 -2.33 -21.22
N ILE A 96 -6.84 -2.60 -21.13
CA ILE A 96 -7.44 -3.94 -21.19
C ILE A 96 -7.94 -4.26 -22.61
N GLU A 97 -8.21 -3.24 -23.41
CA GLU A 97 -8.85 -3.34 -24.73
C GLU A 97 -8.06 -4.13 -25.77
N THR A 98 -6.77 -4.35 -25.55
CA THR A 98 -5.91 -5.12 -26.47
C THR A 98 -6.03 -6.63 -26.31
N GLY A 99 -6.85 -7.12 -25.38
CA GLY A 99 -6.97 -8.56 -25.06
C GLY A 99 -5.73 -9.12 -24.34
N ALA A 100 -4.71 -8.29 -24.10
CA ALA A 100 -3.53 -8.69 -23.33
C ALA A 100 -3.85 -8.61 -21.83
N MET A 101 -3.60 -9.69 -21.13
CA MET A 101 -3.71 -9.70 -19.67
C MET A 101 -2.66 -8.76 -19.06
N PRO A 102 -3.06 -7.82 -18.17
CA PRO A 102 -2.10 -6.98 -17.48
C PRO A 102 -1.05 -7.82 -16.73
N PRO A 103 0.25 -7.46 -16.80
CA PRO A 103 1.32 -8.20 -16.13
C PRO A 103 1.03 -8.41 -14.65
N GLY A 104 1.20 -9.65 -14.16
CA GLY A 104 0.95 -10.05 -12.77
C GLY A 104 -0.49 -10.48 -12.49
N LEU A 105 -1.46 -10.23 -13.38
CA LEU A 105 -2.80 -10.80 -13.22
C LEU A 105 -2.80 -12.31 -13.44
N GLU A 106 -1.84 -12.87 -14.15
CA GLU A 106 -1.64 -14.31 -14.29
C GLU A 106 -1.40 -15.03 -12.94
N LEU A 107 -1.07 -14.30 -11.89
CA LEU A 107 -0.97 -14.82 -10.52
C LEU A 107 -2.33 -15.07 -9.87
N ILE A 108 -3.41 -14.56 -10.47
CA ILE A 108 -4.78 -14.71 -9.99
C ILE A 108 -5.46 -15.83 -10.79
N PRO A 109 -5.82 -16.96 -10.15
CA PRO A 109 -6.26 -18.16 -10.87
C PRO A 109 -7.64 -18.03 -11.54
N ASP A 110 -8.49 -17.11 -11.09
CA ASP A 110 -9.87 -16.92 -11.57
C ASP A 110 -10.03 -15.71 -12.50
N VAL A 111 -8.92 -15.17 -12.99
CA VAL A 111 -8.98 -14.09 -14.01
C VAL A 111 -9.64 -14.61 -15.27
N ARG A 112 -10.69 -13.92 -15.70
CA ARG A 112 -11.40 -14.21 -16.94
C ARG A 112 -11.91 -12.93 -17.60
N PRO A 113 -12.07 -12.89 -18.93
CA PRO A 113 -12.73 -11.78 -19.61
C PRO A 113 -14.13 -11.54 -19.01
N ALA A 114 -14.51 -10.27 -18.89
CA ALA A 114 -15.86 -9.90 -18.52
C ALA A 114 -16.81 -10.10 -19.70
N ASP A 115 -18.03 -10.53 -19.40
CA ASP A 115 -19.08 -10.53 -20.41
C ASP A 115 -19.34 -9.10 -20.89
N PRO A 116 -19.54 -8.83 -22.18
CA PRO A 116 -19.88 -7.49 -22.66
C PRO A 116 -21.06 -6.84 -21.92
N ALA A 117 -22.01 -7.62 -21.40
CA ALA A 117 -23.13 -7.14 -20.61
C ALA A 117 -22.73 -6.62 -19.22
N ASP A 118 -21.60 -7.09 -18.67
CA ASP A 118 -21.07 -6.67 -17.36
C ASP A 118 -20.20 -5.41 -17.48
N VAL A 119 -19.74 -5.07 -18.70
CA VAL A 119 -18.86 -3.93 -18.93
C VAL A 119 -19.70 -2.64 -18.99
N PRO A 120 -19.48 -1.67 -18.07
CA PRO A 120 -20.25 -0.43 -18.08
C PRO A 120 -20.07 0.37 -19.38
N GLY A 121 -21.09 1.12 -19.75
CA GLY A 121 -21.04 2.01 -20.91
C GLY A 121 -19.85 2.99 -20.85
N GLY A 122 -19.15 3.13 -21.97
CA GLY A 122 -17.93 3.92 -22.10
C GLY A 122 -16.64 3.10 -22.03
N PHE A 123 -16.73 1.79 -21.74
CA PHE A 123 -15.61 0.85 -21.79
C PHE A 123 -15.86 -0.24 -22.82
N ARG A 124 -14.81 -0.78 -23.42
CA ARG A 124 -14.89 -1.77 -24.51
C ARG A 124 -14.62 -3.18 -24.01
N ALA A 125 -13.86 -3.34 -22.94
CA ALA A 125 -13.50 -4.63 -22.37
C ALA A 125 -13.27 -4.55 -20.87
N GLY A 126 -13.35 -5.70 -20.21
CA GLY A 126 -13.08 -5.86 -18.79
C GLY A 126 -12.59 -7.25 -18.42
N PHE A 127 -12.11 -7.40 -17.21
CA PHE A 127 -11.78 -8.67 -16.59
C PHE A 127 -12.46 -8.80 -15.23
N HIS A 128 -13.01 -9.97 -14.96
CA HIS A 128 -13.33 -10.40 -13.60
C HIS A 128 -12.15 -11.10 -12.97
N ALA A 129 -11.98 -10.88 -11.66
CA ALA A 129 -10.98 -11.53 -10.82
C ALA A 129 -11.43 -11.49 -9.38
N THR A 130 -10.89 -12.35 -8.51
CA THR A 130 -11.04 -12.21 -7.05
C THR A 130 -9.72 -11.71 -6.46
N LEU A 131 -9.74 -10.49 -5.92
CA LEU A 131 -8.54 -9.79 -5.46
C LEU A 131 -8.57 -9.57 -3.94
N PRO A 132 -7.42 -9.63 -3.26
CA PRO A 132 -7.31 -9.15 -1.89
C PRO A 132 -7.65 -7.66 -1.80
N MET A 133 -8.70 -7.34 -1.07
CA MET A 133 -9.09 -5.98 -0.69
C MET A 133 -8.79 -5.80 0.80
N ILE A 134 -8.17 -4.68 1.15
CA ILE A 134 -7.64 -4.44 2.48
C ILE A 134 -8.32 -3.23 3.10
N ASP A 135 -9.01 -3.41 4.21
CA ASP A 135 -9.51 -2.32 5.05
C ASP A 135 -8.34 -1.78 5.87
N MET A 136 -7.73 -0.68 5.40
CA MET A 136 -6.46 -0.21 5.94
C MET A 136 -6.50 0.14 7.42
N PRO A 137 -7.50 0.85 7.98
CA PRO A 137 -7.57 1.06 9.42
C PRO A 137 -7.55 -0.26 10.21
N GLN A 138 -8.42 -1.21 9.88
CA GLN A 138 -8.47 -2.51 10.56
C GLN A 138 -7.18 -3.30 10.36
N TYR A 139 -6.62 -3.27 9.15
CA TYR A 139 -5.38 -3.98 8.84
C TYR A 139 -4.18 -3.42 9.61
N LEU A 140 -4.04 -2.10 9.73
CA LEU A 140 -2.96 -1.49 10.52
C LEU A 140 -3.10 -1.81 12.00
N ASP A 141 -4.32 -1.88 12.55
CA ASP A 141 -4.56 -2.34 13.91
C ASP A 141 -4.14 -3.81 14.10
N CYS A 142 -4.49 -4.67 13.15
CA CYS A 142 -4.06 -6.07 13.14
C CYS A 142 -2.53 -6.20 13.11
N LEU A 143 -1.85 -5.44 12.23
CA LEU A 143 -0.38 -5.43 12.16
C LEU A 143 0.25 -4.92 13.45
N THR A 144 -0.34 -3.88 14.06
CA THR A 144 0.14 -3.32 15.33
C THR A 144 0.02 -4.34 16.47
N GLN A 145 -1.11 -5.04 16.56
CA GLN A 145 -1.32 -6.09 17.54
C GLN A 145 -0.36 -7.26 17.33
N ARG A 146 -0.16 -7.69 16.07
CA ARG A 146 0.79 -8.76 15.73
C ARG A 146 2.22 -8.38 16.10
N LEU A 147 2.62 -7.14 15.86
CA LEU A 147 3.93 -6.63 16.25
C LEU A 147 4.07 -6.59 17.78
N ALA A 148 3.07 -6.08 18.51
CA ALA A 148 3.08 -6.04 19.96
C ALA A 148 3.17 -7.43 20.60
N ALA A 149 2.57 -8.45 19.99
CA ALA A 149 2.68 -9.84 20.43
C ALA A 149 4.11 -10.39 20.37
N THR A 150 5.03 -9.78 19.61
CA THR A 150 6.46 -10.10 19.60
C THR A 150 7.26 -9.37 20.70
N GLY A 151 6.59 -8.55 21.52
CA GLY A 151 7.24 -7.70 22.52
C GLY A 151 7.83 -6.40 21.94
N CYS A 152 7.58 -6.09 20.66
CA CYS A 152 8.04 -4.87 20.04
C CYS A 152 7.04 -3.72 20.25
N GLU A 153 7.54 -2.56 20.66
CA GLU A 153 6.77 -1.35 20.85
C GLU A 153 7.06 -0.31 19.74
N ILE A 154 6.03 0.49 19.43
CA ILE A 154 6.15 1.63 18.53
C ILE A 154 6.36 2.89 19.37
N GLU A 155 7.53 3.48 19.26
CA GLU A 155 7.89 4.75 19.90
C GLU A 155 7.63 5.92 18.96
N THR A 156 6.78 6.88 19.38
CA THR A 156 6.62 8.14 18.65
C THR A 156 7.88 8.98 18.84
N ARG A 157 8.76 8.92 17.86
CA ARG A 157 10.07 9.55 17.86
C ARG A 157 10.43 10.04 16.46
N PRO A 158 10.15 11.32 16.15
CA PRO A 158 10.59 11.92 14.90
C PRO A 158 12.12 12.01 14.87
N LEU A 159 12.70 11.66 13.71
CA LEU A 159 14.14 11.74 13.47
C LEU A 159 14.47 12.90 12.54
N ARG A 160 15.66 13.48 12.73
CA ARG A 160 16.22 14.50 11.83
C ARG A 160 17.19 13.91 10.82
N SER A 161 17.78 12.75 11.13
CA SER A 161 18.71 12.04 10.26
C SER A 161 18.71 10.54 10.56
N LEU A 162 19.15 9.74 9.60
CA LEU A 162 19.38 8.31 9.83
C LEU A 162 20.53 8.04 10.79
N ALA A 163 21.45 8.98 10.95
CA ALA A 163 22.58 8.87 11.88
C ALA A 163 22.11 8.72 13.34
N GLU A 164 21.03 9.41 13.75
CA GLU A 164 20.47 9.27 15.10
C GLU A 164 20.04 7.83 15.40
N ALA A 165 19.48 7.10 14.42
CA ALA A 165 19.14 5.70 14.57
C ALA A 165 20.40 4.79 14.52
N ALA A 166 21.37 5.14 13.68
CA ALA A 166 22.64 4.42 13.53
C ALA A 166 23.54 4.50 14.78
N GLU A 167 23.43 5.59 15.57
CA GLU A 167 24.07 5.71 16.87
C GLU A 167 23.43 4.78 17.92
N ALA A 168 22.14 4.48 17.79
CA ALA A 168 21.37 3.72 18.76
C ALA A 168 21.30 2.20 18.44
N ALA A 169 21.53 1.80 17.19
CA ALA A 169 21.52 0.39 16.77
C ALA A 169 22.45 0.13 15.59
N PRO A 170 23.06 -1.06 15.52
CA PRO A 170 23.93 -1.46 14.42
C PRO A 170 23.18 -1.73 13.11
N ILE A 171 21.86 -1.91 13.16
CA ILE A 171 21.01 -2.16 11.99
C ILE A 171 19.82 -1.19 12.01
N VAL A 172 19.63 -0.50 10.90
CA VAL A 172 18.57 0.49 10.70
C VAL A 172 17.77 0.13 9.45
N ILE A 173 16.45 0.07 9.56
CA ILE A 173 15.56 -0.14 8.42
C ILE A 173 14.82 1.16 8.13
N ASN A 174 15.10 1.79 7.02
CA ASN A 174 14.46 3.04 6.63
C ASN A 174 13.17 2.78 5.84
N CYS A 175 12.03 2.82 6.53
CA CYS A 175 10.68 2.73 5.97
C CYS A 175 9.93 4.08 6.07
N ALA A 176 10.65 5.19 6.02
CA ALA A 176 10.09 6.52 6.28
C ALA A 176 9.16 7.07 5.17
N GLY A 177 8.92 6.31 4.10
CA GLY A 177 8.04 6.73 3.02
C GLY A 177 8.48 8.05 2.40
N LEU A 178 7.64 9.08 2.46
CA LEU A 178 7.97 10.41 1.94
C LEU A 178 9.10 11.09 2.74
N GLY A 179 9.20 10.82 4.03
CA GLY A 179 10.27 11.33 4.89
C GLY A 179 11.67 10.82 4.52
N ALA A 180 11.77 9.77 3.71
CA ALA A 180 13.05 9.29 3.19
C ALA A 180 13.74 10.32 2.27
N ARG A 181 12.98 11.25 1.68
CA ARG A 181 13.54 12.37 0.91
C ARG A 181 14.59 13.15 1.73
N GLU A 182 14.26 13.47 2.96
CA GLU A 182 15.13 14.25 3.84
C GLU A 182 16.06 13.34 4.65
N LEU A 183 15.55 12.27 5.25
CA LEU A 183 16.34 11.37 6.08
C LEU A 183 17.46 10.65 5.32
N ALA A 184 17.25 10.28 4.07
CA ALA A 184 18.24 9.61 3.23
C ALA A 184 18.87 10.55 2.18
N GLY A 185 18.50 11.85 2.16
CA GLY A 185 18.94 12.79 1.14
C GLY A 185 18.51 12.40 -0.29
N ASP A 186 17.41 11.65 -0.44
CA ASP A 186 16.96 11.13 -1.73
C ASP A 186 16.00 12.10 -2.41
N ALA A 187 16.55 13.03 -3.19
CA ALA A 187 15.79 14.01 -3.95
C ALA A 187 14.85 13.40 -5.00
N THR A 188 14.99 12.11 -5.32
CA THR A 188 14.13 11.41 -6.28
C THR A 188 12.80 10.95 -5.66
N VAL A 189 12.62 11.06 -4.35
CA VAL A 189 11.35 10.82 -3.68
C VAL A 189 10.52 12.10 -3.76
N TRP A 190 9.29 12.00 -4.29
CA TRP A 190 8.36 13.13 -4.34
C TRP A 190 6.93 12.71 -3.99
N PRO A 191 6.10 13.66 -3.55
CA PRO A 191 4.71 13.36 -3.23
C PRO A 191 3.89 13.18 -4.50
N ARG A 192 2.94 12.27 -4.43
CA ARG A 192 1.84 12.16 -5.37
C ARG A 192 0.54 12.23 -4.59
N PHE A 193 -0.11 13.37 -4.65
CA PHE A 193 -1.36 13.60 -3.94
C PHE A 193 -2.46 12.67 -4.45
N GLY A 194 -3.29 12.21 -3.54
CA GLY A 194 -4.52 11.48 -3.81
C GLY A 194 -5.63 11.91 -2.87
N GLN A 195 -6.87 11.80 -3.35
CA GLN A 195 -8.08 12.06 -2.59
C GLN A 195 -9.07 10.93 -2.84
N HIS A 196 -9.72 10.49 -1.76
CA HIS A 196 -10.81 9.52 -1.75
C HIS A 196 -12.03 10.09 -1.06
N VAL A 197 -13.20 9.62 -1.44
CA VAL A 197 -14.47 9.92 -0.76
C VAL A 197 -15.00 8.64 -0.19
N VAL A 198 -15.25 8.63 1.11
CA VAL A 198 -15.80 7.47 1.82
C VAL A 198 -17.30 7.65 1.98
N LEU A 199 -18.04 6.65 1.55
CA LEU A 199 -19.51 6.59 1.62
C LEU A 199 -19.96 5.45 2.53
N THR A 200 -21.18 5.51 3.05
CA THR A 200 -21.85 4.33 3.59
C THR A 200 -22.03 3.28 2.49
N ASN A 201 -21.95 1.98 2.83
CA ASN A 201 -22.14 0.96 1.82
C ASN A 201 -23.63 0.67 1.59
N PRO A 202 -24.18 0.93 0.38
CA PRO A 202 -25.57 0.63 0.02
C PRO A 202 -25.78 -0.86 -0.34
N GLY A 203 -24.96 -1.77 0.20
CA GLY A 203 -25.03 -3.21 -0.05
C GLY A 203 -24.22 -3.66 -1.26
N LEU A 204 -23.13 -2.99 -1.60
CA LEU A 204 -22.20 -3.44 -2.63
C LEU A 204 -21.23 -4.46 -2.05
N GLU A 205 -20.90 -5.48 -2.86
CA GLU A 205 -19.98 -6.56 -2.49
C GLU A 205 -18.80 -6.70 -3.46
N GLN A 206 -18.86 -6.00 -4.60
CA GLN A 206 -17.85 -6.03 -5.65
C GLN A 206 -17.04 -4.73 -5.68
N LEU A 207 -15.76 -4.83 -5.94
CA LEU A 207 -14.92 -3.66 -6.23
C LEU A 207 -14.86 -3.40 -7.76
N PHE A 208 -14.63 -2.15 -8.11
CA PHE A 208 -14.48 -1.71 -9.48
C PHE A 208 -13.19 -0.89 -9.65
N ILE A 209 -12.45 -1.13 -10.73
CA ILE A 209 -11.23 -0.40 -11.04
C ILE A 209 -11.13 -0.11 -12.52
N GLU A 210 -11.08 1.17 -12.89
CA GLU A 210 -10.65 1.61 -14.19
C GLU A 210 -9.12 1.61 -14.26
N ARG A 211 -8.58 0.90 -15.24
CA ARG A 211 -7.15 0.82 -15.52
C ARG A 211 -6.79 1.72 -16.70
N THR A 212 -6.38 2.93 -16.39
CA THR A 212 -6.00 3.96 -17.36
C THR A 212 -4.59 4.47 -17.10
N GLY A 213 -4.00 5.16 -18.09
CA GLY A 213 -2.76 5.93 -17.92
C GLY A 213 -2.96 7.34 -17.40
N GLY A 214 -4.20 7.79 -17.22
CA GLY A 214 -4.56 9.15 -16.83
C GLY A 214 -4.28 9.44 -15.35
N SER A 215 -4.37 10.73 -15.00
CA SER A 215 -4.26 11.22 -13.62
C SER A 215 -5.54 11.05 -12.81
N GLU A 216 -6.65 10.78 -13.46
CA GLU A 216 -7.95 10.48 -12.86
C GLU A 216 -8.50 9.19 -13.42
N TRP A 217 -9.12 8.39 -12.57
CA TRP A 217 -9.75 7.12 -12.92
C TRP A 217 -10.96 6.85 -12.02
N ILE A 218 -11.77 5.88 -12.38
CA ILE A 218 -12.91 5.46 -11.57
C ILE A 218 -12.50 4.23 -10.77
N CYS A 219 -12.68 4.28 -9.47
CA CYS A 219 -12.64 3.08 -8.64
C CYS A 219 -13.56 3.22 -7.43
N TYR A 220 -14.11 2.11 -7.00
CA TYR A 220 -14.75 2.00 -5.69
C TYR A 220 -14.41 0.65 -5.06
N PHE A 221 -14.17 0.68 -3.76
CA PHE A 221 -13.82 -0.48 -2.95
C PHE A 221 -14.89 -0.69 -1.89
N ALA A 222 -15.70 -1.74 -2.07
CA ALA A 222 -16.86 -2.02 -1.24
C ALA A 222 -16.47 -2.85 0.00
N HIS A 223 -16.14 -2.17 1.09
CA HIS A 223 -16.01 -2.78 2.42
C HIS A 223 -17.39 -3.01 3.05
N PRO A 224 -17.53 -3.87 4.08
CA PRO A 224 -18.85 -4.24 4.60
C PRO A 224 -19.75 -3.06 4.99
N GLN A 225 -19.18 -2.02 5.60
CA GLN A 225 -19.93 -0.87 6.12
C GLN A 225 -19.70 0.41 5.33
N ARG A 226 -18.68 0.46 4.48
CA ARG A 226 -18.29 1.66 3.75
C ARG A 226 -17.80 1.35 2.35
N VAL A 227 -17.87 2.34 1.47
CA VAL A 227 -17.31 2.28 0.13
C VAL A 227 -16.29 3.41 -0.01
N VAL A 228 -15.07 3.07 -0.40
CA VAL A 228 -14.03 4.06 -0.70
C VAL A 228 -14.05 4.34 -2.19
N CYS A 229 -14.45 5.55 -2.57
CA CYS A 229 -14.53 6.02 -3.95
C CYS A 229 -13.29 6.83 -4.33
N GLY A 230 -12.76 6.61 -5.55
CA GLY A 230 -11.60 7.32 -6.08
C GLY A 230 -11.57 7.24 -7.61
N GLY A 231 -10.53 7.62 -8.34
CA GLY A 231 -9.28 8.09 -7.79
C GLY A 231 -8.73 9.28 -8.54
N ILE A 232 -7.70 9.83 -7.93
CA ILE A 232 -6.93 10.94 -8.50
C ILE A 232 -5.46 10.81 -8.13
N SER A 233 -4.59 11.38 -8.97
CA SER A 233 -3.14 11.36 -8.78
C SER A 233 -2.53 12.65 -9.32
N ILE A 234 -2.11 13.55 -8.42
CA ILE A 234 -1.48 14.83 -8.76
C ILE A 234 -0.02 14.79 -8.30
N PRO A 235 0.93 14.66 -9.25
CA PRO A 235 2.36 14.63 -8.91
C PRO A 235 2.85 16.00 -8.41
N GLY A 236 3.80 15.97 -7.47
CA GLY A 236 4.48 17.17 -6.96
C GLY A 236 3.66 18.04 -5.99
N ARG A 237 2.42 17.71 -5.73
CA ARG A 237 1.59 18.45 -4.78
C ARG A 237 1.87 17.98 -3.35
N TRP A 238 2.30 18.92 -2.50
CA TRP A 238 2.60 18.71 -1.07
C TRP A 238 1.41 19.01 -0.14
N ASP A 239 0.53 19.91 -0.55
CA ASP A 239 -0.66 20.26 0.21
C ASP A 239 -1.66 19.11 0.24
N THR A 240 -2.10 18.77 1.45
CA THR A 240 -3.06 17.69 1.72
C THR A 240 -4.49 18.19 1.95
N THR A 241 -4.75 19.48 1.79
CA THR A 241 -6.10 20.04 1.94
C THR A 241 -7.06 19.39 0.94
N PRO A 242 -8.19 18.80 1.40
CA PRO A 242 -9.21 18.27 0.51
C PRO A 242 -9.80 19.34 -0.39
N GLU A 243 -10.04 19.01 -1.66
CA GLU A 243 -10.70 19.91 -2.60
C GLU A 243 -12.14 19.46 -2.85
N PRO A 244 -13.15 20.33 -2.56
CA PRO A 244 -14.55 20.01 -2.79
C PRO A 244 -14.85 19.65 -4.27
N GLU A 245 -14.22 20.33 -5.21
CA GLU A 245 -14.37 20.06 -6.64
C GLU A 245 -13.86 18.65 -7.05
N ILE A 246 -12.76 18.20 -6.43
CA ILE A 246 -12.26 16.83 -6.63
C ILE A 246 -13.25 15.83 -6.03
N THR A 247 -13.78 16.11 -4.83
CA THR A 247 -14.80 15.29 -4.18
C THR A 247 -16.00 15.10 -5.12
N GLU A 248 -16.53 16.19 -5.67
CA GLU A 248 -17.68 16.12 -6.54
C GLU A 248 -17.40 15.34 -7.83
N ARG A 249 -16.23 15.53 -8.46
CA ARG A 249 -15.84 14.77 -9.65
C ARG A 249 -15.70 13.27 -9.38
N ILE A 250 -15.15 12.90 -8.23
CA ILE A 250 -15.05 11.48 -7.80
C ILE A 250 -16.45 10.89 -7.66
N LEU A 251 -17.34 11.57 -6.94
CA LEU A 251 -18.71 11.10 -6.71
C LEU A 251 -19.49 10.97 -8.03
N GLN A 252 -19.41 11.97 -8.88
CA GLN A 252 -20.08 11.95 -10.18
C GLN A 252 -19.65 10.77 -11.04
N ARG A 253 -18.34 10.50 -11.12
CA ARG A 253 -17.79 9.39 -11.89
C ARG A 253 -18.21 8.04 -11.31
N CYS A 254 -18.09 7.86 -10.00
CA CYS A 254 -18.45 6.60 -9.34
C CYS A 254 -19.96 6.32 -9.43
N ARG A 255 -20.82 7.34 -9.24
CA ARG A 255 -22.27 7.23 -9.36
C ARG A 255 -22.75 6.89 -10.77
N ARG A 256 -22.02 7.37 -11.79
CA ARG A 256 -22.30 6.99 -13.18
C ARG A 256 -22.11 5.49 -13.44
N ILE A 257 -21.11 4.88 -12.81
CA ILE A 257 -20.81 3.44 -12.97
C ILE A 257 -21.68 2.60 -12.04
N GLN A 258 -21.89 3.08 -10.82
CA GLN A 258 -22.68 2.39 -9.81
C GLN A 258 -23.74 3.34 -9.22
N PRO A 259 -24.96 3.36 -9.83
CA PRO A 259 -26.03 4.29 -9.41
C PRO A 259 -26.45 4.17 -7.95
N ARG A 260 -26.34 2.99 -7.33
CA ARG A 260 -26.65 2.79 -5.90
C ARG A 260 -25.81 3.69 -4.97
N LEU A 261 -24.65 4.17 -5.43
CA LEU A 261 -23.83 5.13 -4.67
C LEU A 261 -24.48 6.52 -4.57
N ALA A 262 -25.55 6.81 -5.32
CA ALA A 262 -26.30 8.06 -5.18
C ALA A 262 -27.10 8.11 -3.87
N GLU A 263 -27.49 6.96 -3.34
CA GLU A 263 -28.26 6.81 -2.10
C GLU A 263 -27.36 6.78 -0.85
N ALA A 264 -26.04 6.60 -1.05
CA ALA A 264 -25.08 6.49 0.02
C ALA A 264 -24.70 7.86 0.61
N ALA A 265 -24.68 7.96 1.94
CA ALA A 265 -24.23 9.16 2.63
C ALA A 265 -22.69 9.29 2.59
N VAL A 266 -22.20 10.51 2.41
CA VAL A 266 -20.77 10.80 2.54
C VAL A 266 -20.39 10.76 4.02
N ILE A 267 -19.40 9.94 4.37
CA ILE A 267 -18.83 9.82 5.71
C ILE A 267 -17.70 10.84 5.88
N GLU A 268 -16.73 10.81 4.95
CA GLU A 268 -15.54 11.67 5.02
C GLU A 268 -14.83 11.76 3.65
N THR A 269 -13.94 12.72 3.55
CA THR A 269 -12.96 12.85 2.45
C THR A 269 -11.57 12.64 3.02
N ILE A 270 -10.83 11.69 2.45
CA ILE A 270 -9.46 11.34 2.87
C ILE A 270 -8.48 11.80 1.80
N THR A 271 -7.41 12.44 2.22
CA THR A 271 -6.28 12.81 1.37
C THR A 271 -4.99 12.15 1.84
N GLY A 272 -4.04 12.01 0.93
CA GLY A 272 -2.74 11.45 1.28
C GLY A 272 -1.68 11.68 0.20
N LEU A 273 -0.43 11.62 0.62
CA LEU A 273 0.73 11.79 -0.24
C LEU A 273 1.43 10.45 -0.45
N ARG A 274 1.27 9.86 -1.62
CA ARG A 274 1.99 8.63 -1.99
C ARG A 274 3.47 8.96 -2.19
N PRO A 275 4.40 8.21 -1.56
CA PRO A 275 5.85 8.43 -1.71
C PRO A 275 6.32 7.85 -3.04
N ASP A 276 6.23 8.64 -4.10
CA ASP A 276 6.61 8.19 -5.43
C ASP A 276 8.12 8.30 -5.65
N ARG A 277 8.66 7.40 -6.46
CA ARG A 277 10.05 7.30 -6.85
C ARG A 277 10.15 6.55 -8.18
N PRO A 278 11.14 6.80 -9.03
CA PRO A 278 11.30 6.06 -10.30
C PRO A 278 11.40 4.55 -10.11
N SER A 279 12.08 4.11 -9.05
CA SER A 279 12.27 2.71 -8.71
C SER A 279 12.04 2.49 -7.21
N VAL A 280 11.43 1.38 -6.81
CA VAL A 280 11.35 0.98 -5.40
C VAL A 280 12.76 0.75 -4.86
N ARG A 281 13.07 1.31 -3.71
CA ARG A 281 14.37 1.16 -3.07
C ARG A 281 14.30 0.12 -1.96
N VAL A 282 14.82 -1.10 -2.23
CA VAL A 282 15.08 -2.12 -1.20
C VAL A 282 16.52 -2.55 -1.37
N GLU A 283 17.42 -1.90 -0.62
CA GLU A 283 18.87 -2.11 -0.70
C GLU A 283 19.57 -1.70 0.59
N ALA A 284 20.75 -2.27 0.81
CA ALA A 284 21.59 -2.02 1.98
C ALA A 284 22.73 -1.06 1.63
N GLU A 285 23.00 -0.11 2.55
CA GLU A 285 24.17 0.76 2.50
C GLU A 285 24.74 1.01 3.89
N PRO A 286 26.04 1.28 4.07
CA PRO A 286 26.61 1.64 5.36
C PRO A 286 26.25 3.08 5.74
N ILE A 287 25.91 3.29 7.02
CA ILE A 287 25.78 4.62 7.64
C ILE A 287 26.66 4.65 8.89
N GLY A 288 27.81 5.28 8.80
CA GLY A 288 28.83 5.22 9.86
C GLY A 288 29.26 3.77 10.13
N ARG A 289 28.94 3.25 11.33
CA ARG A 289 29.21 1.84 11.70
C ARG A 289 28.00 0.93 11.57
N ALA A 290 26.84 1.49 11.27
CA ALA A 290 25.60 0.75 11.14
C ALA A 290 25.34 0.35 9.68
N LEU A 291 24.60 -0.75 9.51
CA LEU A 291 24.00 -1.15 8.25
C LEU A 291 22.61 -0.52 8.13
N CYS A 292 22.39 0.29 7.13
CA CYS A 292 21.05 0.81 6.81
C CYS A 292 20.46 0.04 5.62
N ILE A 293 19.25 -0.46 5.81
CA ILE A 293 18.46 -1.07 4.73
C ILE A 293 17.29 -0.14 4.43
N HIS A 294 17.24 0.34 3.21
CA HIS A 294 16.13 1.15 2.72
C HIS A 294 14.97 0.27 2.27
N ASN A 295 13.74 0.69 2.57
CA ASN A 295 12.51 0.06 2.09
C ASN A 295 11.44 1.13 1.88
N TYR A 296 11.55 1.90 0.78
CA TYR A 296 10.67 3.02 0.46
C TYR A 296 10.53 3.28 -1.05
N GLY A 297 9.77 4.31 -1.41
CA GLY A 297 9.58 4.72 -2.81
C GLY A 297 8.55 3.89 -3.57
N HIS A 298 7.61 3.28 -2.84
CA HIS A 298 6.59 2.39 -3.41
C HIS A 298 5.49 3.12 -4.18
N GLY A 299 5.37 4.45 -4.03
CA GLY A 299 4.27 5.22 -4.63
C GLY A 299 2.91 4.72 -4.15
N GLY A 300 2.03 4.38 -5.10
CA GLY A 300 0.72 3.82 -4.81
C GLY A 300 0.69 2.31 -4.60
N ASP A 301 1.85 1.61 -4.62
CA ASP A 301 1.93 0.15 -4.59
C ASP A 301 2.43 -0.41 -3.25
N GLY A 302 2.57 0.44 -2.22
CA GLY A 302 3.14 0.07 -0.93
C GLY A 302 2.48 -1.13 -0.27
N VAL A 303 1.15 -1.23 -0.32
CA VAL A 303 0.42 -2.39 0.21
C VAL A 303 0.69 -3.64 -0.63
N THR A 304 0.58 -3.54 -1.95
CA THR A 304 0.83 -4.65 -2.89
C THR A 304 2.21 -5.28 -2.71
N LEU A 305 3.23 -4.48 -2.36
CA LEU A 305 4.62 -4.90 -2.26
C LEU A 305 5.07 -5.24 -0.83
N SER A 306 4.27 -4.87 0.18
CA SER A 306 4.69 -4.76 1.58
C SER A 306 5.39 -6.00 2.13
N TRP A 307 4.79 -7.18 2.01
CA TRP A 307 5.35 -8.42 2.56
C TRP A 307 6.55 -8.94 1.78
N GLY A 308 6.53 -8.80 0.46
CA GLY A 308 7.67 -9.20 -0.36
C GLY A 308 8.89 -8.34 -0.09
N CYS A 309 8.73 -7.01 -0.01
CA CYS A 309 9.79 -6.10 0.38
C CYS A 309 10.27 -6.35 1.81
N ALA A 310 9.37 -6.66 2.75
CA ALA A 310 9.72 -6.97 4.13
C ALA A 310 10.60 -8.25 4.24
N ARG A 311 10.30 -9.29 3.46
CA ARG A 311 11.13 -10.50 3.40
C ARG A 311 12.50 -10.23 2.78
N GLU A 312 12.56 -9.39 1.76
CA GLU A 312 13.86 -8.95 1.19
C GLU A 312 14.68 -8.16 2.23
N VAL A 313 14.04 -7.34 3.08
CA VAL A 313 14.71 -6.68 4.21
C VAL A 313 15.33 -7.72 5.15
N VAL A 314 14.59 -8.76 5.52
CA VAL A 314 15.13 -9.85 6.38
C VAL A 314 16.34 -10.53 5.74
N ASN A 315 16.28 -10.82 4.43
CA ASN A 315 17.41 -11.40 3.71
C ASN A 315 18.63 -10.50 3.75
N LEU A 316 18.47 -9.19 3.50
CA LEU A 316 19.56 -8.22 3.53
C LEU A 316 20.17 -8.06 4.92
N VAL A 317 19.38 -8.16 6.00
CA VAL A 317 19.88 -8.16 7.39
C VAL A 317 20.68 -9.44 7.67
N GLY A 318 20.24 -10.58 7.16
CA GLY A 318 20.90 -11.87 7.35
C GLY A 318 22.21 -12.05 6.57
N GLY A 319 22.54 -11.11 5.69
CA GLY A 319 23.78 -11.16 4.88
C GLY A 319 23.60 -11.79 3.51
N GLY A 320 22.33 -11.95 3.04
CA GLY A 320 21.92 -12.34 1.69
C GLY A 320 22.12 -13.80 1.37
#